data_cff2f4bf0dc9d8becc48f3b1deaa4dc5
#
_entry.id   cff2f4bf0dc9d8becc48f3b1deaa4dc5
#
_cell.length_a   1.000
_cell.length_b   1.000
_cell.length_c   1.000
_cell.angle_alpha   90.00
_cell.angle_beta   90.00
_cell.angle_gamma   90.00
#
_symmetry.space_group_name_H-M   'P 1'
#
loop_
_entity.id
_entity.type
_entity.pdbx_description
1 polymer ?
#
loop_
_entity_poly.entity_id
_entity_poly.type
_entity_poly.pdbx_seq_one_letter_code
_entity_poly.pdbx_strand_id
1 'polypeptide(L)'
;MPMELTRRRALALLAPLAAAFRALAIDPGQPMPHFVVKTLDGERITNDSAKGKVLLIEFWATWCPPCKSDQPVVEDLLKEFEKDGLIVLAVNMGEPRRKGKKYLEQSPRAAKIALAQDTTLAAICDANAYPLYVLVNRDGDIAGVQRGAGGERALRHLLAKAGLRS
;
A
#
# COMPACT_ATOMS: atom_id res chain seq x y z
N MET A 1 -46.04 -50.69 24.87
CA MET A 1 -44.59 -50.58 24.50
C MET A 1 -44.41 -49.28 23.78
N PRO A 2 -43.80 -48.25 24.37
CA PRO A 2 -43.52 -47.00 23.68
C PRO A 2 -42.13 -47.04 23.06
N MET A 3 -42.07 -46.69 21.77
CA MET A 3 -40.84 -46.52 21.01
C MET A 3 -40.11 -45.24 21.45
N GLU A 4 -38.94 -45.41 22.05
CA GLU A 4 -37.98 -44.36 22.33
C GLU A 4 -37.32 -43.90 21.01
N LEU A 5 -37.80 -42.77 20.47
CA LEU A 5 -37.12 -42.11 19.34
C LEU A 5 -35.91 -41.33 19.87
N THR A 6 -34.72 -41.85 19.58
CA THR A 6 -33.42 -41.31 19.92
C THR A 6 -33.20 -39.89 19.35
N ARG A 7 -33.23 -38.90 20.25
CA ARG A 7 -32.84 -37.48 20.03
C ARG A 7 -31.31 -37.27 19.85
N ARG A 8 -30.61 -38.07 19.07
CA ARG A 8 -29.13 -38.00 19.01
C ARG A 8 -28.50 -37.81 17.61
N ARG A 9 -29.20 -37.22 16.64
CA ARG A 9 -28.62 -37.02 15.31
C ARG A 9 -28.89 -35.67 14.63
N ALA A 10 -29.03 -34.57 15.36
CA ALA A 10 -29.30 -33.25 14.80
C ALA A 10 -28.33 -32.13 15.25
N LEU A 11 -27.08 -32.49 15.58
CA LEU A 11 -26.09 -31.49 16.04
C LEU A 11 -24.73 -31.62 15.35
N ALA A 12 -24.69 -31.81 14.03
CA ALA A 12 -23.42 -31.96 13.32
C ALA A 12 -23.39 -31.30 11.94
N LEU A 13 -24.07 -30.15 11.73
CA LEU A 13 -23.97 -29.43 10.42
C LEU A 13 -23.94 -27.89 10.55
N LEU A 14 -23.45 -27.35 11.66
CA LEU A 14 -23.31 -25.90 11.85
C LEU A 14 -21.86 -25.52 12.22
N ALA A 15 -20.90 -25.88 11.37
CA ALA A 15 -19.59 -25.26 11.28
C ALA A 15 -18.94 -25.74 9.97
N PRO A 16 -18.32 -24.92 9.15
CA PRO A 16 -17.76 -23.60 9.41
C PRO A 16 -18.05 -22.60 8.28
N LEU A 17 -18.86 -21.59 8.52
CA LEU A 17 -18.95 -20.43 7.62
C LEU A 17 -18.14 -19.22 8.15
N ALA A 18 -17.33 -19.42 9.17
CA ALA A 18 -16.54 -18.37 9.82
C ALA A 18 -15.14 -18.17 9.20
N ALA A 19 -14.77 -18.92 8.16
CA ALA A 19 -13.43 -18.84 7.56
C ALA A 19 -13.30 -17.89 6.36
N ALA A 20 -14.34 -17.16 5.95
CA ALA A 20 -14.38 -16.42 4.70
C ALA A 20 -14.23 -14.90 4.83
N PHE A 21 -14.10 -14.34 6.03
CA PHE A 21 -13.75 -12.94 6.24
C PHE A 21 -12.35 -12.80 6.82
N ARG A 22 -11.37 -13.35 6.10
CA ARG A 22 -10.01 -12.86 6.26
C ARG A 22 -10.00 -11.50 5.59
N ALA A 23 -10.06 -10.41 6.39
CA ALA A 23 -9.79 -9.07 5.90
C ALA A 23 -8.54 -9.15 5.02
N LEU A 24 -8.55 -8.50 3.87
CA LEU A 24 -7.41 -8.38 2.97
C LEU A 24 -6.31 -7.60 3.72
N ALA A 25 -5.66 -8.26 4.67
CA ALA A 25 -4.52 -7.70 5.36
C ALA A 25 -3.36 -7.69 4.36
N ILE A 26 -2.73 -6.54 4.21
CA ILE A 26 -1.50 -6.39 3.43
C ILE A 26 -0.34 -7.00 4.24
N ASP A 27 -0.26 -8.33 4.25
CA ASP A 27 0.79 -9.05 4.95
C ASP A 27 2.00 -9.29 4.04
N PRO A 28 3.23 -9.10 4.54
CA PRO A 28 4.43 -9.45 3.78
C PRO A 28 4.41 -10.91 3.35
N GLY A 29 4.83 -11.16 2.10
CA GLY A 29 4.83 -12.48 1.47
C GLY A 29 3.53 -12.84 0.75
N GLN A 30 2.50 -11.99 0.80
CA GLN A 30 1.26 -12.19 0.04
C GLN A 30 1.29 -11.38 -1.26
N PRO A 31 0.65 -11.86 -2.33
CA PRO A 31 0.49 -11.08 -3.55
C PRO A 31 -0.26 -9.76 -3.27
N MET A 32 0.23 -8.68 -3.87
CA MET A 32 -0.48 -7.40 -3.80
C MET A 32 -1.85 -7.54 -4.49
N PRO A 33 -2.98 -7.26 -3.81
CA PRO A 33 -4.30 -7.32 -4.42
C PRO A 33 -4.37 -6.44 -5.67
N HIS A 34 -5.28 -6.79 -6.58
CA HIS A 34 -5.43 -6.05 -7.83
C HIS A 34 -5.78 -4.59 -7.58
N PHE A 35 -5.05 -3.68 -8.20
CA PHE A 35 -5.29 -2.25 -8.14
C PHE A 35 -5.13 -1.57 -9.49
N VAL A 36 -5.78 -0.44 -9.63
CA VAL A 36 -5.62 0.49 -10.75
C VAL A 36 -5.55 1.89 -10.16
N VAL A 37 -4.54 2.64 -10.58
CA VAL A 37 -4.34 4.03 -10.17
C VAL A 37 -4.17 4.89 -11.40
N LYS A 38 -4.85 6.03 -11.43
CA LYS A 38 -4.56 7.11 -12.37
C LYS A 38 -3.85 8.23 -11.63
N THR A 39 -2.64 8.55 -12.08
CA THR A 39 -1.83 9.61 -11.50
C THR A 39 -2.30 11.00 -11.95
N LEU A 40 -1.80 12.06 -11.31
CA LEU A 40 -2.17 13.44 -11.65
C LEU A 40 -1.70 13.87 -13.03
N ASP A 41 -0.63 13.25 -13.55
CA ASP A 41 -0.10 13.45 -14.91
C ASP A 41 -0.78 12.55 -15.97
N GLY A 42 -1.74 11.71 -15.53
CA GLY A 42 -2.55 10.88 -16.41
C GLY A 42 -2.01 9.48 -16.66
N GLU A 43 -0.85 9.13 -16.11
CA GLU A 43 -0.31 7.77 -16.18
C GLU A 43 -1.21 6.78 -15.45
N ARG A 44 -1.28 5.55 -15.96
CA ARG A 44 -2.03 4.47 -15.34
C ARG A 44 -1.07 3.43 -14.79
N ILE A 45 -1.11 3.21 -13.48
CA ILE A 45 -0.30 2.21 -12.77
C ILE A 45 -1.21 1.08 -12.30
N THR A 46 -0.81 -0.15 -12.60
CA THR A 46 -1.50 -1.39 -12.24
C THR A 46 -0.49 -2.42 -11.76
N ASN A 47 -0.96 -3.55 -11.22
CA ASN A 47 -0.07 -4.69 -10.90
C ASN A 47 0.77 -5.09 -12.11
N ASP A 48 0.18 -5.16 -13.31
CA ASP A 48 0.88 -5.58 -14.52
C ASP A 48 1.94 -4.56 -14.96
N SER A 49 1.64 -3.25 -14.91
CA SER A 49 2.60 -2.21 -15.27
C SER A 49 3.76 -2.08 -14.30
N ALA A 50 3.56 -2.51 -13.04
CA ALA A 50 4.59 -2.54 -12.00
C ALA A 50 5.41 -3.83 -11.99
N LYS A 51 4.99 -4.87 -12.72
CA LYS A 51 5.70 -6.16 -12.76
C LYS A 51 7.14 -6.01 -13.23
N GLY A 52 8.05 -6.70 -12.56
CA GLY A 52 9.49 -6.59 -12.83
C GLY A 52 10.17 -5.37 -12.20
N LYS A 53 9.41 -4.48 -11.56
CA LYS A 53 9.88 -3.29 -10.86
C LYS A 53 9.59 -3.38 -9.37
N VAL A 54 10.26 -2.57 -8.58
CA VAL A 54 9.95 -2.41 -7.16
C VAL A 54 9.03 -1.21 -7.02
N LEU A 55 7.85 -1.40 -6.41
CA LEU A 55 6.87 -0.34 -6.20
C LEU A 55 6.80 0.01 -4.71
N LEU A 56 7.17 1.24 -4.38
CA LEU A 56 6.94 1.82 -3.06
C LEU A 56 5.67 2.68 -3.11
N ILE A 57 4.63 2.26 -2.42
CA ILE A 57 3.39 3.03 -2.25
C ILE A 57 3.50 3.81 -0.95
N GLU A 58 3.39 5.13 -1.03
CA GLU A 58 3.36 6.04 0.11
C GLU A 58 1.97 6.65 0.25
N PHE A 59 1.33 6.52 1.40
CA PHE A 59 0.12 7.26 1.74
C PHE A 59 0.49 8.46 2.61
N TRP A 60 0.10 9.67 2.18
CA TRP A 60 0.52 10.93 2.78
C TRP A 60 -0.56 12.00 2.70
N ALA A 61 -0.39 13.10 3.45
CA ALA A 61 -1.24 14.27 3.36
C ALA A 61 -0.44 15.57 3.49
N THR A 62 -0.95 16.67 2.94
CA THR A 62 -0.28 17.98 2.98
C THR A 62 -0.16 18.55 4.40
N TRP A 63 -1.01 18.13 5.31
CA TRP A 63 -1.03 18.53 6.72
C TRP A 63 -0.28 17.57 7.65
N CYS A 64 0.38 16.55 7.12
CA CYS A 64 1.08 15.53 7.90
C CYS A 64 2.55 15.89 8.12
N PRO A 65 2.96 16.38 9.33
CA PRO A 65 4.35 16.76 9.59
C PRO A 65 5.35 15.62 9.42
N PRO A 66 5.11 14.39 9.93
CA PRO A 66 6.03 13.28 9.72
C PRO A 66 6.17 12.88 8.25
N CYS A 67 5.12 13.02 7.42
CA CYS A 67 5.22 12.80 5.98
C CYS A 67 6.17 13.81 5.32
N LYS A 68 6.09 15.09 5.73
CA LYS A 68 6.99 16.14 5.23
C LYS A 68 8.44 15.90 5.63
N SER A 69 8.66 15.35 6.82
CA SER A 69 10.01 14.99 7.30
C SER A 69 10.64 13.89 6.46
N ASP A 70 9.87 12.88 6.07
CA ASP A 70 10.38 11.78 5.25
C ASP A 70 10.43 12.09 3.74
N GLN A 71 9.70 13.11 3.26
CA GLN A 71 9.61 13.44 1.85
C GLN A 71 10.98 13.61 1.16
N PRO A 72 11.96 14.38 1.69
CA PRO A 72 13.28 14.50 1.06
C PRO A 72 13.98 13.15 0.95
N VAL A 73 13.87 12.30 1.97
CA VAL A 73 14.46 10.97 1.96
C VAL A 73 13.85 10.09 0.87
N VAL A 74 12.53 10.13 0.71
CA VAL A 74 11.82 9.38 -0.35
C VAL A 74 12.28 9.84 -1.73
N GLU A 75 12.43 11.16 -1.94
CA GLU A 75 12.90 11.72 -3.22
C GLU A 75 14.35 11.32 -3.52
N ASP A 76 15.24 11.34 -2.51
CA ASP A 76 16.64 10.91 -2.67
C ASP A 76 16.74 9.41 -2.96
N LEU A 77 15.97 8.57 -2.28
CA LEU A 77 15.92 7.13 -2.53
C LEU A 77 15.34 6.81 -3.92
N LEU A 78 14.31 7.55 -4.37
CA LEU A 78 13.80 7.40 -5.72
C LEU A 78 14.88 7.70 -6.75
N LYS A 79 15.59 8.82 -6.61
CA LYS A 79 16.69 9.22 -7.50
C LYS A 79 17.84 8.21 -7.51
N GLU A 80 18.15 7.62 -6.36
CA GLU A 80 19.21 6.63 -6.21
C GLU A 80 18.84 5.32 -6.94
N PHE A 81 17.61 4.83 -6.77
CA PHE A 81 17.19 3.50 -7.22
C PHE A 81 16.28 3.48 -8.47
N GLU A 82 15.97 4.62 -9.09
CA GLU A 82 15.13 4.65 -10.29
C GLU A 82 15.69 3.79 -11.44
N LYS A 83 17.01 3.77 -11.60
CA LYS A 83 17.70 2.95 -12.61
C LYS A 83 17.64 1.46 -12.28
N ASP A 84 17.48 1.11 -11.00
CA ASP A 84 17.28 -0.25 -10.52
C ASP A 84 15.80 -0.65 -10.53
N GLY A 85 14.96 0.21 -11.09
CA GLY A 85 13.53 -0.06 -11.30
C GLY A 85 12.64 0.30 -10.11
N LEU A 86 13.08 1.19 -9.21
CA LEU A 86 12.18 1.72 -8.18
C LEU A 86 11.16 2.67 -8.80
N ILE A 87 9.89 2.44 -8.47
CA ILE A 87 8.78 3.37 -8.70
C ILE A 87 8.26 3.80 -7.33
N VAL A 88 8.09 5.10 -7.11
CA VAL A 88 7.39 5.62 -5.94
C VAL A 88 6.02 6.16 -6.38
N LEU A 89 4.97 5.61 -5.81
CA LEU A 89 3.59 6.05 -5.98
C LEU A 89 3.10 6.71 -4.70
N ALA A 90 3.00 8.03 -4.68
CA ALA A 90 2.57 8.79 -3.52
C ALA A 90 1.08 9.13 -3.62
N VAL A 91 0.26 8.49 -2.78
CA VAL A 91 -1.19 8.64 -2.73
C VAL A 91 -1.55 9.71 -1.71
N ASN A 92 -2.07 10.84 -2.17
CA ASN A 92 -2.54 11.92 -1.30
C ASN A 92 -3.90 11.59 -0.70
N MET A 93 -3.99 11.67 0.62
CA MET A 93 -5.11 11.17 1.40
C MET A 93 -6.05 12.28 1.89
N GLY A 94 -7.38 12.06 1.69
CA GLY A 94 -8.42 12.83 2.37
C GLY A 94 -8.48 14.33 2.05
N GLU A 95 -7.90 14.77 0.92
CA GLU A 95 -7.82 16.18 0.55
C GLU A 95 -8.47 16.46 -0.80
N PRO A 96 -9.10 17.63 -0.97
CA PRO A 96 -9.58 18.06 -2.28
C PRO A 96 -8.43 18.16 -3.29
N ARG A 97 -8.66 17.70 -4.53
CA ARG A 97 -7.68 17.74 -5.63
C ARG A 97 -6.95 19.09 -5.74
N ARG A 98 -7.69 20.20 -5.59
CA ARG A 98 -7.13 21.55 -5.67
C ARG A 98 -6.06 21.81 -4.60
N LYS A 99 -6.29 21.29 -3.38
CA LYS A 99 -5.36 21.49 -2.25
C LYS A 99 -4.06 20.70 -2.48
N GLY A 100 -4.16 19.45 -2.87
CA GLY A 100 -3.00 18.62 -3.20
C GLY A 100 -2.18 19.21 -4.34
N LYS A 101 -2.84 19.65 -5.44
CA LYS A 101 -2.15 20.32 -6.56
C LYS A 101 -1.43 21.59 -6.12
N LYS A 102 -2.08 22.49 -5.39
CA LYS A 102 -1.46 23.72 -4.89
C LYS A 102 -0.23 23.45 -4.01
N TYR A 103 -0.29 22.41 -3.17
CA TYR A 103 0.85 22.02 -2.37
C TYR A 103 2.04 21.57 -3.25
N LEU A 104 1.78 20.76 -4.28
CA LEU A 104 2.80 20.25 -5.20
C LEU A 104 3.44 21.34 -6.06
N GLU A 105 2.73 22.44 -6.35
CA GLU A 105 3.30 23.62 -7.01
C GLU A 105 4.39 24.30 -6.15
N GLN A 106 4.23 24.25 -4.82
CA GLN A 106 5.17 24.82 -3.85
C GLN A 106 6.23 23.83 -3.37
N SER A 107 5.93 22.55 -3.43
CA SER A 107 6.80 21.45 -3.00
C SER A 107 6.73 20.32 -4.04
N PRO A 108 7.39 20.48 -5.20
CA PRO A 108 7.39 19.47 -6.26
C PRO A 108 7.95 18.13 -5.79
N ARG A 109 7.42 17.05 -6.35
CA ARG A 109 7.86 15.68 -6.07
C ARG A 109 8.18 14.96 -7.37
N ALA A 110 9.25 14.16 -7.36
CA ALA A 110 9.58 13.25 -8.46
C ALA A 110 8.73 11.97 -8.44
N ALA A 111 8.18 11.63 -7.29
CA ALA A 111 7.25 10.51 -7.14
C ALA A 111 6.01 10.67 -8.04
N LYS A 112 5.46 9.56 -8.49
CA LYS A 112 4.16 9.51 -9.18
C LYS A 112 3.04 9.84 -8.19
N ILE A 113 2.27 10.88 -8.45
CA ILE A 113 1.26 11.35 -7.51
C ILE A 113 -0.12 10.87 -7.93
N ALA A 114 -0.84 10.27 -6.98
CA ALA A 114 -2.25 9.93 -7.12
C ALA A 114 -3.07 10.53 -5.98
N LEU A 115 -4.38 10.56 -6.14
CA LEU A 115 -5.32 10.96 -5.10
C LEU A 115 -6.10 9.73 -4.62
N ALA A 116 -6.35 9.62 -3.33
CA ALA A 116 -7.09 8.49 -2.75
C ALA A 116 -8.48 8.30 -3.36
N GLN A 117 -9.13 9.39 -3.79
CA GLN A 117 -10.44 9.35 -4.45
C GLN A 117 -10.41 8.71 -5.85
N ASP A 118 -9.24 8.59 -6.46
CA ASP A 118 -9.07 8.04 -7.82
C ASP A 118 -8.56 6.58 -7.79
N THR A 119 -8.53 5.93 -6.62
CA THR A 119 -8.03 4.57 -6.44
C THR A 119 -8.63 3.87 -5.23
N THR A 120 -8.63 2.55 -5.24
CA THR A 120 -9.02 1.70 -4.09
C THR A 120 -7.84 1.37 -3.17
N LEU A 121 -6.62 1.82 -3.49
CA LEU A 121 -5.40 1.46 -2.74
C LEU A 121 -5.49 1.76 -1.24
N ALA A 122 -6.11 2.88 -0.87
CA ALA A 122 -6.25 3.25 0.55
C ALA A 122 -7.05 2.21 1.34
N ALA A 123 -8.13 1.69 0.75
CA ALA A 123 -8.93 0.63 1.35
C ALA A 123 -8.20 -0.73 1.34
N ILE A 124 -7.53 -1.07 0.23
CA ILE A 124 -6.73 -2.30 0.10
C ILE A 124 -5.63 -2.34 1.17
N CYS A 125 -4.97 -1.21 1.41
CA CYS A 125 -3.84 -1.11 2.33
C CYS A 125 -4.23 -0.73 3.77
N ASP A 126 -5.53 -0.58 4.08
CA ASP A 126 -6.00 -0.09 5.38
C ASP A 126 -5.23 1.17 5.82
N ALA A 127 -5.15 2.15 4.90
CA ALA A 127 -4.38 3.37 5.07
C ALA A 127 -5.14 4.37 5.94
N ASN A 128 -5.12 4.19 7.25
CA ASN A 128 -5.82 4.99 8.26
C ASN A 128 -4.89 5.90 9.09
N ALA A 129 -3.58 5.79 8.93
CA ALA A 129 -2.57 6.64 9.56
C ALA A 129 -1.42 6.93 8.58
N TYR A 130 -0.77 8.10 8.70
CA TYR A 130 0.24 8.56 7.73
C TYR A 130 1.54 9.00 8.42
N PRO A 131 2.69 8.85 7.71
CA PRO A 131 2.84 8.12 6.47
C PRO A 131 2.64 6.61 6.66
N LEU A 132 2.13 5.95 5.63
CA LEU A 132 2.15 4.50 5.52
C LEU A 132 2.90 4.15 4.24
N TYR A 133 3.86 3.25 4.33
CA TYR A 133 4.62 2.74 3.21
C TYR A 133 4.32 1.27 3.00
N VAL A 134 3.98 0.89 1.76
CA VAL A 134 3.81 -0.50 1.34
C VAL A 134 4.78 -0.77 0.20
N LEU A 135 5.66 -1.75 0.39
CA LEU A 135 6.64 -2.14 -0.60
C LEU A 135 6.18 -3.40 -1.32
N VAL A 136 6.13 -3.34 -2.64
CA VAL A 136 5.84 -4.48 -3.52
C VAL A 136 7.11 -4.81 -4.30
N ASN A 137 7.50 -6.08 -4.30
CA ASN A 137 8.69 -6.57 -5.00
C ASN A 137 8.43 -6.77 -6.50
N ARG A 138 9.46 -7.21 -7.24
CA ARG A 138 9.39 -7.40 -8.69
C ARG A 138 8.42 -8.50 -9.14
N ASP A 139 8.11 -9.45 -8.25
CA ASP A 139 7.16 -10.53 -8.51
C ASP A 139 5.71 -10.12 -8.28
N GLY A 140 5.50 -8.95 -7.66
CA GLY A 140 4.19 -8.40 -7.32
C GLY A 140 3.72 -8.75 -5.91
N ASP A 141 4.61 -9.28 -5.06
CA ASP A 141 4.31 -9.61 -3.68
C ASP A 141 4.64 -8.45 -2.75
N ILE A 142 3.89 -8.33 -1.67
CA ILE A 142 4.16 -7.36 -0.61
C ILE A 142 5.45 -7.78 0.11
N ALA A 143 6.52 -7.01 -0.07
CA ALA A 143 7.82 -7.27 0.56
C ALA A 143 7.89 -6.70 1.98
N GLY A 144 7.10 -5.66 2.27
CA GLY A 144 7.08 -5.06 3.58
C GLY A 144 6.11 -3.91 3.72
N VAL A 145 5.79 -3.59 4.97
CA VAL A 145 4.93 -2.47 5.35
C VAL A 145 5.62 -1.71 6.47
N GLN A 146 5.62 -0.38 6.39
CA GLN A 146 6.10 0.50 7.45
C GLN A 146 5.04 1.52 7.79
N ARG A 147 4.66 1.59 9.06
CA ARG A 147 3.70 2.56 9.59
C ARG A 147 4.44 3.67 10.33
N GLY A 148 4.14 4.91 9.98
CA GLY A 148 4.80 6.10 10.52
C GLY A 148 6.14 6.42 9.84
N ALA A 149 6.63 7.63 10.07
CA ALA A 149 7.93 8.07 9.60
C ALA A 149 9.05 7.30 10.31
N GLY A 150 10.08 6.96 9.57
CA GLY A 150 11.23 6.22 10.09
C GLY A 150 12.55 6.80 9.61
N GLY A 151 12.51 7.81 8.76
CA GLY A 151 13.67 8.42 8.15
C GLY A 151 14.43 7.47 7.23
N GLU A 152 15.62 7.89 6.82
CA GLU A 152 16.41 7.21 5.81
C GLU A 152 16.73 5.75 6.16
N ARG A 153 17.19 5.50 7.39
CA ARG A 153 17.58 4.14 7.80
C ARG A 153 16.44 3.14 7.70
N ALA A 154 15.24 3.51 8.12
CA ALA A 154 14.10 2.62 8.08
C ALA A 154 13.59 2.40 6.66
N LEU A 155 13.56 3.45 5.82
CA LEU A 155 13.17 3.34 4.43
C LEU A 155 14.18 2.52 3.61
N ARG A 156 15.49 2.68 3.83
CA ARG A 156 16.51 1.79 3.23
C ARG A 156 16.34 0.34 3.66
N HIS A 157 16.07 0.10 4.94
CA HIS A 157 15.78 -1.25 5.43
C HIS A 157 14.53 -1.84 4.77
N LEU A 158 13.49 -1.03 4.56
CA LEU A 158 12.30 -1.46 3.83
C LEU A 158 12.64 -1.83 2.39
N LEU A 159 13.32 -0.95 1.65
CA LEU A 159 13.71 -1.18 0.24
C LEU A 159 14.61 -2.41 0.06
N ALA A 160 15.49 -2.68 1.03
CA ALA A 160 16.37 -3.86 1.02
C ALA A 160 15.60 -5.18 1.00
N LYS A 161 14.35 -5.22 1.50
CA LYS A 161 13.47 -6.41 1.44
C LYS A 161 13.05 -6.77 0.01
N ALA A 162 13.09 -5.80 -0.92
CA ALA A 162 12.85 -6.02 -2.35
C ALA A 162 14.16 -6.04 -3.18
N GLY A 163 15.32 -6.15 -2.52
CA GLY A 163 16.62 -6.27 -3.16
C GLY A 163 17.29 -4.94 -3.55
N LEU A 164 16.72 -3.77 -3.17
CA LEU A 164 17.36 -2.47 -3.38
C LEU A 164 18.28 -2.16 -2.20
N ARG A 165 19.58 -2.24 -2.45
CA ARG A 165 20.64 -2.01 -1.46
C ARG A 165 21.73 -1.14 -2.08
N SER A 166 22.17 -0.13 -1.35
CA SER A 166 23.36 0.68 -1.65
C SER A 166 24.57 0.10 -0.95
#